data_3a0121f9135cd59510f01d03dde24ad7
#
_entry.id   3a0121f9135cd59510f01d03dde24ad7
#
_cell.length_a   1.000
_cell.length_b   1.000
_cell.length_c   1.000
_cell.angle_alpha   90.00
_cell.angle_beta   90.00
_cell.angle_gamma   90.00
#
_symmetry.space_group_name_H-M   'P 1'
#
loop_
_entity.id
_entity.type
_entity.pdbx_description
1 polymer ?
#
loop_
_entity_poly.entity_id
_entity_poly.type
_entity_poly.pdbx_seq_one_letter_code
_entity_poly.pdbx_strand_id
1 'polypeptide(L)'
;FKHPNFKILDWVNHKKILKYYNESAISVVPSKWQEPFGRTAMESAAAGCATITSTKGGLPETFDNKLFIKQVNESELFNMVNFLIKNKKIRRKHQQFNWRNVKHKLSDKVKKIDNLKNFYLNANFNFNRGIKLKILHISTFDERNDHRLFNISIANKLSKGFIRNGHDTINFSYRNYLPKSPLVNPSKLISSKINSVVDNYRPNLIVLGHNNILDYQTLTKIKKKYNSKITLWYEDALGHRGEGPNWKNNLNLIEKNNEMIDSYFVTTHPDEIKTRILKNKLNYLPIPVDENIENLKVFEYKNRYKDLFFALSHGVNYGKLKAGKKDERESFINDLINIFPNINYNILGVANE
;
A
#
# COMPACT_ATOMS: atom_id res chain seq x y z
N PHE A 1 2.61 44.07 4.43
CA PHE A 1 1.28 44.52 4.87
C PHE A 1 1.42 45.11 6.28
N LYS A 2 1.30 46.45 6.40
CA LYS A 2 1.26 47.14 7.72
C LYS A 2 -0.19 47.54 7.98
N HIS A 3 -0.95 46.69 8.63
CA HIS A 3 -2.28 47.03 9.13
C HIS A 3 -2.31 46.82 10.66
N PRO A 4 -2.82 47.72 11.49
CA PRO A 4 -2.72 47.63 12.95
C PRO A 4 -3.35 46.32 13.52
N ASN A 5 -4.35 45.78 12.83
CA ASN A 5 -5.04 44.53 13.24
C ASN A 5 -4.53 43.29 12.52
N PHE A 6 -3.40 43.36 11.79
CA PHE A 6 -2.83 42.25 11.06
C PHE A 6 -1.47 41.87 11.65
N LYS A 7 -1.34 40.61 12.02
CA LYS A 7 -0.13 40.10 12.63
C LYS A 7 0.35 38.87 11.87
N ILE A 8 1.51 38.98 11.27
CA ILE A 8 2.23 37.82 10.72
C ILE A 8 3.06 37.23 11.85
N LEU A 9 2.94 35.93 12.04
CA LEU A 9 3.72 35.18 12.99
C LEU A 9 4.67 34.25 12.21
N ASP A 10 5.94 34.27 12.59
CA ASP A 10 6.91 33.26 12.20
C ASP A 10 6.59 31.94 12.90
N TRP A 11 7.54 31.01 12.88
CA TRP A 11 7.41 29.75 13.58
C TRP A 11 7.05 29.98 15.06
N VAL A 12 5.94 29.41 15.49
CA VAL A 12 5.49 29.45 16.89
C VAL A 12 5.29 28.02 17.41
N ASN A 13 5.57 27.81 18.69
CA ASN A 13 5.36 26.50 19.28
C ASN A 13 3.85 26.14 19.34
N HIS A 14 3.54 24.86 19.38
CA HIS A 14 2.17 24.34 19.31
C HIS A 14 1.28 24.88 20.44
N LYS A 15 1.79 25.05 21.66
CA LYS A 15 1.05 25.60 22.79
C LYS A 15 0.54 27.02 22.52
N LYS A 16 1.34 27.82 21.81
CA LYS A 16 0.97 29.20 21.43
C LYS A 16 -0.08 29.20 20.31
N ILE A 17 0.01 28.23 19.37
CA ILE A 17 -1.01 28.06 18.31
C ILE A 17 -2.37 27.71 18.93
N LEU A 18 -2.41 26.79 19.88
CA LEU A 18 -3.65 26.43 20.57
C LEU A 18 -4.30 27.63 21.28
N LYS A 19 -3.48 28.53 21.85
CA LYS A 19 -3.98 29.76 22.43
C LYS A 19 -4.66 30.64 21.38
N TYR A 20 -4.06 30.81 20.20
CA TYR A 20 -4.67 31.59 19.11
C TYR A 20 -5.99 30.97 18.63
N TYR A 21 -6.09 29.63 18.52
CA TYR A 21 -7.37 29.02 18.21
C TYR A 21 -8.45 29.31 19.26
N ASN A 22 -8.11 29.24 20.54
CA ASN A 22 -9.05 29.49 21.62
C ASN A 22 -9.55 30.97 21.64
N GLU A 23 -8.74 31.90 21.15
CA GLU A 23 -9.06 33.33 21.04
C GLU A 23 -9.76 33.66 19.71
N SER A 24 -9.89 32.71 18.78
CA SER A 24 -10.38 32.94 17.41
C SER A 24 -11.79 32.42 17.21
N ALA A 25 -12.68 33.23 16.69
CA ALA A 25 -14.03 32.80 16.35
C ALA A 25 -14.11 32.05 14.98
N ILE A 26 -13.20 32.40 14.06
CA ILE A 26 -13.12 31.84 12.70
C ILE A 26 -11.67 31.44 12.45
N SER A 27 -11.49 30.27 11.83
CA SER A 27 -10.21 29.80 11.31
C SER A 27 -10.34 29.51 9.83
N VAL A 28 -9.27 29.75 9.07
CA VAL A 28 -9.28 29.56 7.61
C VAL A 28 -8.08 28.71 7.20
N VAL A 29 -8.34 27.61 6.50
CA VAL A 29 -7.32 26.69 5.98
C VAL A 29 -7.56 26.48 4.47
N PRO A 30 -7.17 27.48 3.63
CA PRO A 30 -7.49 27.52 2.21
C PRO A 30 -6.41 26.86 1.36
N SER A 31 -6.03 25.62 1.67
CA SER A 31 -4.96 24.93 0.95
C SER A 31 -5.29 24.77 -0.53
N LYS A 32 -4.36 25.17 -1.40
CA LYS A 32 -4.44 24.99 -2.87
C LYS A 32 -3.89 23.63 -3.31
N TRP A 33 -3.06 23.00 -2.51
CA TRP A 33 -2.45 21.70 -2.75
C TRP A 33 -3.24 20.55 -2.10
N GLN A 34 -2.93 19.31 -2.46
CA GLN A 34 -3.56 18.12 -1.87
C GLN A 34 -3.02 17.90 -0.46
N GLU A 35 -3.75 18.40 0.52
CA GLU A 35 -3.36 18.28 1.94
C GLU A 35 -3.39 16.82 2.39
N PRO A 36 -2.31 16.23 2.93
CA PRO A 36 -2.32 14.82 3.34
C PRO A 36 -3.36 14.53 4.43
N PHE A 37 -3.55 15.45 5.38
CA PHE A 37 -4.50 15.25 6.48
C PHE A 37 -5.21 16.55 6.91
N GLY A 38 -4.50 17.68 7.01
CA GLY A 38 -5.07 18.95 7.46
C GLY A 38 -5.16 19.09 8.97
N ARG A 39 -4.06 18.82 9.67
CA ARG A 39 -3.97 18.90 11.13
C ARG A 39 -4.41 20.27 11.68
N THR A 40 -4.04 21.35 11.03
CA THR A 40 -4.44 22.73 11.38
C THR A 40 -5.95 22.89 11.38
N ALA A 41 -6.64 22.33 10.38
CA ALA A 41 -8.09 22.37 10.29
C ALA A 41 -8.75 21.58 11.43
N MET A 42 -8.23 20.41 11.72
CA MET A 42 -8.73 19.57 12.82
C MET A 42 -8.55 20.24 14.19
N GLU A 43 -7.37 20.79 14.45
CA GLU A 43 -7.06 21.45 15.73
C GLU A 43 -7.92 22.71 15.94
N SER A 44 -8.13 23.52 14.92
CA SER A 44 -8.98 24.69 15.01
C SER A 44 -10.46 24.34 15.22
N ALA A 45 -10.95 23.28 14.56
CA ALA A 45 -12.30 22.76 14.77
C ALA A 45 -12.48 22.21 16.20
N ALA A 46 -11.48 21.48 16.71
CA ALA A 46 -11.46 20.96 18.08
C ALA A 46 -11.40 22.06 19.13
N ALA A 47 -10.79 23.20 18.83
CA ALA A 47 -10.80 24.40 19.67
C ALA A 47 -12.13 25.19 19.60
N GLY A 48 -13.05 24.81 18.73
CA GLY A 48 -14.36 25.45 18.60
C GLY A 48 -14.40 26.66 17.64
N CYS A 49 -13.44 26.77 16.72
CA CYS A 49 -13.52 27.76 15.65
C CYS A 49 -14.59 27.37 14.61
N ALA A 50 -15.20 28.35 13.98
CA ALA A 50 -15.91 28.17 12.71
C ALA A 50 -14.84 28.03 11.61
N THR A 51 -14.44 26.80 11.30
CA THR A 51 -13.30 26.52 10.44
C THR A 51 -13.75 26.43 8.98
N ILE A 52 -13.19 27.29 8.14
CA ILE A 52 -13.38 27.30 6.69
C ILE A 52 -12.21 26.53 6.07
N THR A 53 -12.49 25.55 5.23
CA THR A 53 -11.46 24.72 4.56
C THR A 53 -11.69 24.63 3.07
N SER A 54 -10.65 24.37 2.30
CA SER A 54 -10.81 23.89 0.93
C SER A 54 -11.20 22.41 0.91
N THR A 55 -11.56 21.90 -0.27
CA THR A 55 -11.89 20.48 -0.49
C THR A 55 -10.67 19.65 -0.91
N LYS A 56 -9.44 20.15 -0.70
CA LYS A 56 -8.21 19.53 -1.19
C LYS A 56 -7.69 18.44 -0.26
N GLY A 57 -7.40 17.27 -0.85
CA GLY A 57 -6.80 16.13 -0.14
C GLY A 57 -7.62 15.65 1.04
N GLY A 58 -6.97 15.44 2.18
CA GLY A 58 -7.56 14.93 3.42
C GLY A 58 -8.34 15.96 4.25
N LEU A 59 -8.42 17.22 3.86
CA LEU A 59 -9.16 18.24 4.61
C LEU A 59 -10.61 17.87 4.89
N PRO A 60 -11.39 17.31 3.94
CA PRO A 60 -12.78 16.89 4.20
C PRO A 60 -12.91 15.74 5.20
N GLU A 61 -11.81 15.03 5.48
CA GLU A 61 -11.79 13.88 6.38
C GLU A 61 -11.55 14.26 7.84
N THR A 62 -11.06 15.47 8.12
CA THR A 62 -10.66 15.89 9.47
C THR A 62 -11.84 16.06 10.42
N PHE A 63 -12.96 16.58 9.93
CA PHE A 63 -14.22 16.75 10.65
C PHE A 63 -15.38 16.92 9.66
N ASP A 64 -16.62 16.75 10.12
CA ASP A 64 -17.76 17.04 9.28
C ASP A 64 -17.92 18.56 9.14
N ASN A 65 -17.51 19.07 7.98
CA ASN A 65 -17.55 20.49 7.69
C ASN A 65 -18.66 20.80 6.67
N LYS A 66 -19.27 21.98 6.83
CA LYS A 66 -20.21 22.56 5.87
C LYS A 66 -19.73 23.88 5.28
N LEU A 67 -18.54 24.33 5.72
CA LEU A 67 -17.91 25.58 5.30
C LEU A 67 -16.75 25.31 4.35
N PHE A 68 -17.05 24.70 3.20
CA PHE A 68 -16.06 24.41 2.18
C PHE A 68 -15.94 25.54 1.16
N ILE A 69 -14.70 25.87 0.81
CA ILE A 69 -14.37 26.69 -0.36
C ILE A 69 -14.11 25.72 -1.52
N LYS A 70 -14.93 25.77 -2.56
CA LYS A 70 -14.79 24.92 -3.74
C LYS A 70 -13.68 25.42 -4.66
N GLN A 71 -13.64 26.74 -4.88
CA GLN A 71 -12.57 27.40 -5.62
C GLN A 71 -11.77 28.24 -4.64
N VAL A 72 -10.48 27.93 -4.50
CA VAL A 72 -9.61 28.65 -3.56
C VAL A 72 -9.17 29.96 -4.19
N ASN A 73 -10.07 30.96 -4.17
CA ASN A 73 -9.83 32.32 -4.62
C ASN A 73 -10.22 33.33 -3.56
N GLU A 74 -9.77 34.56 -3.75
CA GLU A 74 -9.97 35.67 -2.78
C GLU A 74 -11.44 36.02 -2.59
N SER A 75 -12.22 35.99 -3.67
CA SER A 75 -13.64 36.38 -3.64
C SER A 75 -14.48 35.39 -2.83
N GLU A 76 -14.33 34.09 -3.08
CA GLU A 76 -15.07 33.06 -2.35
C GLU A 76 -14.70 33.06 -0.87
N LEU A 77 -13.40 33.19 -0.57
CA LEU A 77 -12.91 33.28 0.79
C LEU A 77 -13.46 34.53 1.50
N PHE A 78 -13.36 35.69 0.86
CA PHE A 78 -13.90 36.97 1.42
C PHE A 78 -15.38 36.85 1.72
N ASN A 79 -16.18 36.35 0.78
CA ASN A 79 -17.61 36.20 0.95
C ASN A 79 -17.97 35.28 2.12
N MET A 80 -17.28 34.14 2.26
CA MET A 80 -17.52 33.22 3.36
C MET A 80 -17.15 33.81 4.72
N VAL A 81 -15.99 34.45 4.82
CA VAL A 81 -15.54 35.09 6.05
C VAL A 81 -16.48 36.23 6.44
N ASN A 82 -16.82 37.13 5.48
CA ASN A 82 -17.72 38.27 5.70
C ASN A 82 -19.13 37.78 6.12
N PHE A 83 -19.63 36.73 5.50
CA PHE A 83 -20.89 36.10 5.90
C PHE A 83 -20.87 35.64 7.36
N LEU A 84 -19.81 34.96 7.79
CA LEU A 84 -19.69 34.50 9.18
C LEU A 84 -19.45 35.64 10.18
N ILE A 85 -18.80 36.71 9.78
CA ILE A 85 -18.62 37.91 10.61
C ILE A 85 -19.98 38.56 10.86
N LYS A 86 -20.75 38.78 9.80
CA LYS A 86 -22.06 39.47 9.86
C LYS A 86 -23.13 38.61 10.55
N ASN A 87 -23.05 37.29 10.46
CA ASN A 87 -24.07 36.37 10.99
C ASN A 87 -23.60 35.62 12.24
N LYS A 88 -23.48 36.33 13.36
CA LYS A 88 -23.00 35.77 14.65
C LYS A 88 -23.74 34.49 15.09
N LYS A 89 -25.06 34.42 14.89
CA LYS A 89 -25.86 33.24 15.24
C LYS A 89 -25.49 32.00 14.40
N ILE A 90 -25.28 32.20 13.09
CA ILE A 90 -24.87 31.14 12.17
C ILE A 90 -23.43 30.72 12.48
N ARG A 91 -22.51 31.66 12.69
CA ARG A 91 -21.15 31.37 13.11
C ARG A 91 -21.11 30.52 14.37
N ARG A 92 -21.88 30.83 15.40
CA ARG A 92 -21.98 30.06 16.64
C ARG A 92 -22.47 28.61 16.39
N LYS A 93 -23.46 28.43 15.50
CA LYS A 93 -23.90 27.07 15.11
C LYS A 93 -22.77 26.26 14.46
N HIS A 94 -21.99 26.88 13.58
CA HIS A 94 -20.84 26.22 12.95
C HIS A 94 -19.73 25.91 13.94
N GLN A 95 -19.44 26.78 14.88
CA GLN A 95 -18.49 26.55 15.95
C GLN A 95 -18.86 25.31 16.77
N GLN A 96 -20.11 25.23 17.22
CA GLN A 96 -20.62 24.11 17.99
C GLN A 96 -20.64 22.82 17.17
N PHE A 97 -21.03 22.92 15.90
CA PHE A 97 -21.07 21.79 14.98
C PHE A 97 -19.66 21.21 14.76
N ASN A 98 -18.70 22.07 14.43
CA ASN A 98 -17.30 21.65 14.19
C ASN A 98 -16.72 20.98 15.44
N TRP A 99 -16.88 21.57 16.59
CA TRP A 99 -16.38 21.04 17.86
C TRP A 99 -16.95 19.64 18.18
N ARG A 100 -18.24 19.41 17.94
CA ARG A 100 -18.90 18.13 18.18
C ARG A 100 -18.51 17.04 17.19
N ASN A 101 -18.15 17.40 15.98
CA ASN A 101 -17.95 16.48 14.85
C ASN A 101 -16.48 16.30 14.43
N VAL A 102 -15.54 16.51 15.33
CA VAL A 102 -14.14 16.14 15.09
C VAL A 102 -14.01 14.62 15.00
N LYS A 103 -13.60 14.12 13.83
CA LYS A 103 -13.63 12.68 13.52
C LYS A 103 -12.51 11.86 14.15
N HIS A 104 -11.39 12.46 14.46
CA HIS A 104 -10.16 11.75 14.80
C HIS A 104 -9.79 11.88 16.29
N LYS A 105 -10.73 11.58 17.18
CA LYS A 105 -10.46 11.53 18.63
C LYS A 105 -9.48 10.39 18.92
N LEU A 106 -8.52 10.63 19.81
CA LEU A 106 -7.50 9.66 20.19
C LEU A 106 -8.14 8.35 20.71
N SER A 107 -9.19 8.47 21.54
CA SER A 107 -9.93 7.32 22.07
C SER A 107 -10.48 6.40 20.98
N ASP A 108 -10.99 6.98 19.87
CA ASP A 108 -11.57 6.18 18.79
C ASP A 108 -10.48 5.49 17.97
N LYS A 109 -9.32 6.13 17.81
CA LYS A 109 -8.16 5.53 17.13
C LYS A 109 -7.56 4.41 17.97
N VAL A 110 -7.41 4.61 19.28
CA VAL A 110 -6.92 3.56 20.19
C VAL A 110 -7.87 2.38 20.20
N LYS A 111 -9.19 2.58 20.31
CA LYS A 111 -10.19 1.50 20.19
C LYS A 111 -10.08 0.75 18.87
N LYS A 112 -9.87 1.46 17.74
CA LYS A 112 -9.69 0.82 16.45
C LYS A 112 -8.42 -0.04 16.41
N ILE A 113 -7.32 0.43 17.00
CA ILE A 113 -6.07 -0.32 17.14
C ILE A 113 -6.28 -1.55 18.03
N ASP A 114 -6.95 -1.39 19.18
CA ASP A 114 -7.25 -2.50 20.08
C ASP A 114 -8.16 -3.53 19.45
N ASN A 115 -9.17 -3.09 18.68
CA ASN A 115 -10.03 -3.99 17.93
C ASN A 115 -9.27 -4.77 16.87
N LEU A 116 -8.36 -4.11 16.11
CA LEU A 116 -7.47 -4.78 15.16
C LEU A 116 -6.53 -5.76 15.87
N LYS A 117 -5.92 -5.35 16.99
CA LYS A 117 -5.10 -6.23 17.83
C LYS A 117 -5.90 -7.45 18.28
N ASN A 118 -7.09 -7.26 18.83
CA ASN A 118 -7.95 -8.34 19.28
C ASN A 118 -8.43 -9.22 18.12
N PHE A 119 -8.71 -8.63 16.96
CA PHE A 119 -9.01 -9.38 15.74
C PHE A 119 -7.84 -10.30 15.34
N TYR A 120 -6.60 -9.80 15.33
CA TYR A 120 -5.42 -10.60 15.03
C TYR A 120 -5.08 -11.62 16.13
N LEU A 121 -5.34 -11.31 17.40
CA LEU A 121 -5.15 -12.24 18.51
C LEU A 121 -6.23 -13.34 18.54
N ASN A 122 -7.46 -13.03 18.13
CA ASN A 122 -8.61 -13.94 18.12
C ASN A 122 -8.89 -14.51 16.72
N ALA A 123 -8.26 -13.99 15.66
CA ALA A 123 -8.27 -14.67 14.39
C ALA A 123 -7.76 -16.09 14.64
N ASN A 124 -8.52 -17.08 14.20
CA ASN A 124 -8.28 -18.52 14.40
C ASN A 124 -6.98 -19.05 13.79
N PHE A 125 -5.97 -18.21 13.65
CA PHE A 125 -4.59 -18.59 13.58
C PHE A 125 -4.13 -18.87 15.01
N ASN A 126 -4.45 -20.05 15.51
CA ASN A 126 -3.89 -20.60 16.76
C ASN A 126 -2.38 -20.88 16.61
N PHE A 127 -1.66 -19.91 16.07
CA PHE A 127 -0.22 -19.89 16.10
C PHE A 127 0.19 -19.11 17.35
N ASN A 128 0.30 -19.82 18.49
CA ASN A 128 0.94 -19.27 19.66
C ASN A 128 2.30 -18.69 19.25
N ARG A 129 2.59 -17.46 19.65
CA ARG A 129 3.92 -16.87 19.49
C ARG A 129 4.94 -17.84 20.07
N GLY A 130 5.86 -18.32 19.24
CA GLY A 130 6.87 -19.31 19.62
C GLY A 130 6.70 -20.71 19.00
N ILE A 131 5.55 -21.05 18.45
CA ILE A 131 5.41 -22.32 17.72
C ILE A 131 6.16 -22.22 16.39
N LYS A 132 7.10 -23.12 16.22
CA LYS A 132 7.81 -23.27 14.95
C LYS A 132 6.93 -24.06 13.99
N LEU A 133 6.75 -23.54 12.79
CA LEU A 133 5.89 -24.12 11.76
C LEU A 133 6.74 -24.87 10.73
N LYS A 134 6.17 -25.90 10.17
CA LYS A 134 6.60 -26.48 8.88
C LYS A 134 5.88 -25.73 7.77
N ILE A 135 6.63 -24.98 6.97
CA ILE A 135 6.09 -24.15 5.89
C ILE A 135 6.50 -24.73 4.54
N LEU A 136 5.53 -25.03 3.70
CA LEU A 136 5.76 -25.31 2.29
C LEU A 136 5.46 -24.06 1.48
N HIS A 137 6.49 -23.38 0.99
CA HIS A 137 6.37 -22.20 0.15
C HIS A 137 6.43 -22.59 -1.33
N ILE A 138 5.31 -22.41 -2.03
CA ILE A 138 5.14 -22.77 -3.44
C ILE A 138 5.13 -21.47 -4.25
N SER A 139 6.19 -21.20 -5.00
CA SER A 139 6.33 -19.97 -5.77
C SER A 139 7.31 -20.15 -6.92
N THR A 140 7.76 -19.05 -7.50
CA THR A 140 8.91 -18.99 -8.41
C THR A 140 10.10 -18.49 -7.63
N PHE A 141 11.15 -19.30 -7.54
CA PHE A 141 12.34 -18.97 -6.72
C PHE A 141 13.55 -18.57 -7.55
N ASP A 142 13.45 -18.60 -8.90
CA ASP A 142 14.58 -18.32 -9.81
C ASP A 142 15.86 -19.04 -9.38
N GLU A 143 15.82 -20.36 -9.45
CA GLU A 143 16.79 -21.27 -8.81
C GLU A 143 18.18 -21.26 -9.45
N ARG A 144 18.36 -20.56 -10.55
CA ARG A 144 19.69 -20.32 -11.09
C ARG A 144 20.40 -19.27 -10.25
N ASN A 145 21.42 -19.66 -9.54
CA ASN A 145 22.22 -18.75 -8.69
C ASN A 145 22.87 -17.60 -9.47
N ASP A 146 23.04 -17.76 -10.76
CA ASP A 146 23.52 -16.77 -11.72
C ASP A 146 22.42 -15.82 -12.21
N HIS A 147 21.16 -16.12 -11.93
CA HIS A 147 20.07 -15.26 -12.33
C HIS A 147 20.04 -13.99 -11.48
N ARG A 148 20.03 -12.83 -12.15
CA ARG A 148 20.06 -11.49 -11.50
C ARG A 148 19.01 -11.30 -10.39
N LEU A 149 17.88 -11.99 -10.45
CA LEU A 149 16.78 -11.86 -9.50
C LEU A 149 16.83 -12.91 -8.38
N PHE A 150 17.77 -13.85 -8.39
CA PHE A 150 17.81 -14.96 -7.42
C PHE A 150 17.75 -14.47 -5.97
N ASN A 151 18.59 -13.50 -5.59
CA ASN A 151 18.65 -13.01 -4.21
C ASN A 151 17.57 -11.98 -3.85
N ILE A 152 17.02 -11.28 -4.85
CA ILE A 152 16.09 -10.17 -4.65
C ILE A 152 14.65 -10.53 -4.97
N SER A 153 14.39 -11.76 -5.42
CA SER A 153 13.01 -12.19 -5.65
C SER A 153 12.21 -12.18 -4.36
N ILE A 154 10.98 -11.75 -4.43
CA ILE A 154 10.12 -11.61 -3.26
C ILE A 154 9.85 -12.96 -2.61
N ALA A 155 9.72 -14.02 -3.40
CA ALA A 155 9.60 -15.39 -2.88
C ALA A 155 10.80 -15.76 -2.00
N ASN A 156 12.03 -15.46 -2.43
CA ASN A 156 13.23 -15.71 -1.63
C ASN A 156 13.28 -14.84 -0.37
N LYS A 157 12.90 -13.56 -0.46
CA LYS A 157 12.83 -12.67 0.72
C LYS A 157 11.86 -13.21 1.78
N LEU A 158 10.66 -13.63 1.36
CA LEU A 158 9.68 -14.22 2.27
C LEU A 158 10.19 -15.52 2.90
N SER A 159 10.79 -16.42 2.11
CA SER A 159 11.36 -17.67 2.63
C SER A 159 12.49 -17.41 3.62
N LYS A 160 13.39 -16.47 3.33
CA LYS A 160 14.43 -16.04 4.29
C LYS A 160 13.82 -15.48 5.57
N GLY A 161 12.75 -14.71 5.47
CA GLY A 161 12.00 -14.21 6.62
C GLY A 161 11.41 -15.34 7.47
N PHE A 162 10.83 -16.36 6.86
CA PHE A 162 10.32 -17.54 7.57
C PHE A 162 11.44 -18.28 8.31
N ILE A 163 12.56 -18.53 7.63
CA ILE A 163 13.73 -19.19 8.23
C ILE A 163 14.31 -18.39 9.40
N ARG A 164 14.46 -17.07 9.25
CA ARG A 164 14.98 -16.18 10.32
C ARG A 164 14.04 -16.16 11.53
N ASN A 165 12.74 -16.30 11.31
CA ASN A 165 11.78 -16.48 12.40
C ASN A 165 11.80 -17.89 13.01
N GLY A 166 12.69 -18.77 12.52
CA GLY A 166 12.93 -20.11 13.05
C GLY A 166 11.89 -21.14 12.61
N HIS A 167 11.19 -20.89 11.51
CA HIS A 167 10.31 -21.89 10.92
C HIS A 167 11.13 -22.87 10.06
N ASP A 168 10.70 -24.12 10.03
CA ASP A 168 11.18 -25.13 9.08
C ASP A 168 10.49 -24.87 7.73
N THR A 169 11.28 -24.51 6.71
CA THR A 169 10.72 -24.01 5.43
C THR A 169 11.30 -24.78 4.24
N ILE A 170 10.41 -25.35 3.45
CA ILE A 170 10.75 -25.96 2.15
C ILE A 170 10.20 -25.08 1.02
N ASN A 171 11.07 -24.74 0.08
CA ASN A 171 10.72 -24.04 -1.13
C ASN A 171 10.41 -25.02 -2.25
N PHE A 172 9.27 -24.82 -2.91
CA PHE A 172 8.87 -25.58 -4.10
C PHE A 172 8.70 -24.63 -5.28
N SER A 173 9.67 -24.64 -6.21
CA SER A 173 9.56 -23.85 -7.44
C SER A 173 8.74 -24.63 -8.47
N TYR A 174 7.52 -24.16 -8.73
CA TYR A 174 6.66 -24.81 -9.71
C TYR A 174 7.19 -24.69 -11.15
N ARG A 175 8.02 -23.71 -11.47
CA ARG A 175 8.65 -23.55 -12.79
C ARG A 175 9.52 -24.73 -13.18
N ASN A 176 10.14 -25.41 -12.22
CA ASN A 176 10.97 -26.58 -12.47
C ASN A 176 10.18 -27.79 -12.99
N TYR A 177 8.88 -27.77 -12.76
CA TYR A 177 7.96 -28.85 -13.11
C TYR A 177 7.00 -28.47 -14.23
N LEU A 178 7.21 -27.32 -14.89
CA LEU A 178 6.42 -26.96 -16.05
C LEU A 178 6.74 -27.94 -17.20
N PRO A 179 5.72 -28.55 -17.81
CA PRO A 179 5.94 -29.51 -18.89
C PRO A 179 6.50 -28.78 -20.12
N LYS A 180 7.43 -29.42 -20.80
CA LYS A 180 7.95 -28.94 -22.08
C LYS A 180 6.96 -29.19 -23.23
N SER A 181 6.03 -30.13 -23.05
CA SER A 181 5.00 -30.48 -24.04
C SER A 181 3.67 -29.79 -23.73
N PRO A 182 3.00 -29.21 -24.71
CA PRO A 182 1.68 -28.58 -24.55
C PRO A 182 0.56 -29.62 -24.26
N LEU A 183 0.82 -30.90 -24.48
CA LEU A 183 -0.16 -31.97 -24.24
C LEU A 183 -0.33 -32.32 -22.75
N VAL A 184 0.58 -31.89 -21.90
CA VAL A 184 0.54 -32.16 -20.45
C VAL A 184 -0.07 -30.99 -19.73
N ASN A 185 -1.14 -31.23 -18.98
CA ASN A 185 -1.76 -30.17 -18.15
C ASN A 185 -0.81 -29.80 -16.99
N PRO A 186 -0.29 -28.55 -16.99
CA PRO A 186 0.68 -28.11 -15.98
C PRO A 186 0.16 -28.21 -14.55
N SER A 187 -1.09 -27.85 -14.32
CA SER A 187 -1.70 -27.86 -12.99
C SER A 187 -1.78 -29.27 -12.42
N LYS A 188 -2.16 -30.26 -13.22
CA LYS A 188 -2.21 -31.66 -12.78
C LYS A 188 -0.83 -32.22 -12.44
N LEU A 189 0.17 -31.95 -13.27
CA LEU A 189 1.54 -32.41 -13.03
C LEU A 189 2.11 -31.81 -11.75
N ILE A 190 1.99 -30.50 -11.58
CA ILE A 190 2.48 -29.76 -10.41
C ILE A 190 1.74 -30.22 -9.16
N SER A 191 0.41 -30.37 -9.23
CA SER A 191 -0.41 -30.88 -8.13
C SER A 191 0.01 -32.27 -7.69
N SER A 192 0.31 -33.17 -8.64
CA SER A 192 0.84 -34.52 -8.32
C SER A 192 2.16 -34.44 -7.55
N LYS A 193 3.10 -33.61 -8.00
CA LYS A 193 4.40 -33.45 -7.32
C LYS A 193 4.23 -32.83 -5.93
N ILE A 194 3.38 -31.82 -5.80
CA ILE A 194 3.11 -31.19 -4.50
C ILE A 194 2.45 -32.19 -3.55
N ASN A 195 1.52 -33.02 -4.00
CA ASN A 195 0.94 -34.05 -3.16
C ASN A 195 2.01 -34.96 -2.55
N SER A 196 3.03 -35.37 -3.32
CA SER A 196 4.14 -36.16 -2.80
C SER A 196 4.96 -35.43 -1.75
N VAL A 197 5.23 -34.13 -1.97
CA VAL A 197 5.93 -33.30 -0.98
C VAL A 197 5.09 -33.13 0.30
N VAL A 198 3.80 -32.86 0.18
CA VAL A 198 2.90 -32.71 1.33
C VAL A 198 2.75 -34.00 2.11
N ASP A 199 2.67 -35.15 1.43
CA ASP A 199 2.59 -36.48 2.08
C ASP A 199 3.85 -36.78 2.93
N ASN A 200 5.02 -36.37 2.46
CA ASN A 200 6.29 -36.57 3.17
C ASN A 200 6.55 -35.51 4.25
N TYR A 201 6.38 -34.24 3.90
CA TYR A 201 6.77 -33.11 4.75
C TYR A 201 5.70 -32.76 5.80
N ARG A 202 4.43 -32.94 5.48
CA ARG A 202 3.27 -32.63 6.34
C ARG A 202 3.32 -31.19 6.87
N PRO A 203 3.24 -30.17 5.98
CA PRO A 203 3.36 -28.78 6.38
C PRO A 203 2.18 -28.34 7.24
N ASN A 204 2.43 -27.46 8.22
CA ASN A 204 1.37 -26.77 8.96
C ASN A 204 0.76 -25.62 8.13
N LEU A 205 1.60 -24.97 7.33
CA LEU A 205 1.23 -23.84 6.49
C LEU A 205 1.75 -24.04 5.07
N ILE A 206 0.88 -23.80 4.11
CA ILE A 206 1.24 -23.70 2.69
C ILE A 206 1.09 -22.25 2.27
N VAL A 207 2.17 -21.67 1.73
CA VAL A 207 2.20 -20.33 1.16
C VAL A 207 2.25 -20.44 -0.35
N LEU A 208 1.21 -19.99 -1.02
CA LEU A 208 1.15 -19.87 -2.49
C LEU A 208 1.64 -18.46 -2.86
N GLY A 209 2.72 -18.36 -3.61
CA GLY A 209 3.29 -17.08 -4.04
C GLY A 209 3.07 -16.83 -5.52
N HIS A 210 2.50 -15.68 -5.84
CA HIS A 210 2.31 -15.13 -7.17
C HIS A 210 1.52 -16.00 -8.16
N ASN A 211 0.98 -17.14 -7.72
CA ASN A 211 0.17 -18.00 -8.58
C ASN A 211 -0.72 -18.95 -7.76
N ASN A 212 -1.93 -19.14 -8.23
CA ASN A 212 -2.87 -20.12 -7.68
C ASN A 212 -2.92 -21.35 -8.61
N ILE A 213 -1.81 -22.07 -8.68
CA ILE A 213 -1.61 -23.12 -9.66
C ILE A 213 -2.24 -24.48 -9.25
N LEU A 214 -2.59 -24.64 -7.97
CA LEU A 214 -3.12 -25.89 -7.47
C LEU A 214 -4.56 -26.13 -7.91
N ASP A 215 -4.86 -27.38 -8.22
CA ASP A 215 -6.24 -27.77 -8.47
C ASP A 215 -7.05 -27.94 -7.18
N TYR A 216 -8.38 -27.88 -7.31
CA TYR A 216 -9.31 -27.98 -6.20
C TYR A 216 -9.17 -29.31 -5.42
N GLN A 217 -8.94 -30.41 -6.11
CA GLN A 217 -8.82 -31.73 -5.48
C GLN A 217 -7.60 -31.80 -4.58
N THR A 218 -6.48 -31.26 -5.03
CA THR A 218 -5.24 -31.17 -4.25
C THR A 218 -5.43 -30.30 -3.02
N LEU A 219 -6.03 -29.11 -3.15
CA LEU A 219 -6.32 -28.23 -2.02
C LEU A 219 -7.24 -28.90 -0.99
N THR A 220 -8.27 -29.60 -1.48
CA THR A 220 -9.21 -30.33 -0.63
C THR A 220 -8.50 -31.47 0.12
N LYS A 221 -7.67 -32.26 -0.56
CA LYS A 221 -6.87 -33.32 0.05
C LYS A 221 -5.97 -32.80 1.16
N ILE A 222 -5.26 -31.70 0.88
CA ILE A 222 -4.36 -31.06 1.84
C ILE A 222 -5.12 -30.65 3.11
N LYS A 223 -6.24 -29.97 2.96
CA LYS A 223 -7.04 -29.55 4.11
C LYS A 223 -7.63 -30.71 4.90
N LYS A 224 -8.23 -31.68 4.21
CA LYS A 224 -8.90 -32.81 4.89
C LYS A 224 -7.93 -33.76 5.57
N LYS A 225 -6.79 -34.06 4.91
CA LYS A 225 -5.84 -35.05 5.39
C LYS A 225 -4.84 -34.50 6.42
N TYR A 226 -4.40 -33.27 6.25
CA TYR A 226 -3.30 -32.70 7.04
C TYR A 226 -3.71 -31.50 7.88
N ASN A 227 -4.91 -31.00 7.74
CA ASN A 227 -5.39 -29.77 8.41
C ASN A 227 -4.46 -28.55 8.21
N SER A 228 -3.70 -28.55 7.09
CA SER A 228 -2.80 -27.46 6.77
C SER A 228 -3.57 -26.20 6.47
N LYS A 229 -3.08 -25.06 6.94
CA LYS A 229 -3.57 -23.76 6.52
C LYS A 229 -2.97 -23.39 5.17
N ILE A 230 -3.73 -22.71 4.34
CA ILE A 230 -3.31 -22.30 3.01
C ILE A 230 -3.47 -20.79 2.90
N THR A 231 -2.39 -20.10 2.62
CA THR A 231 -2.39 -18.66 2.35
C THR A 231 -1.87 -18.37 0.96
N LEU A 232 -2.34 -17.29 0.36
CA LEU A 232 -1.89 -16.83 -0.94
C LEU A 232 -1.33 -15.42 -0.81
N TRP A 233 -0.12 -15.22 -1.30
CA TRP A 233 0.50 -13.91 -1.41
C TRP A 233 0.57 -13.46 -2.87
N TYR A 234 0.16 -12.21 -3.14
CA TYR A 234 0.05 -11.70 -4.50
C TYR A 234 0.46 -10.23 -4.60
N GLU A 235 1.36 -9.92 -5.52
CA GLU A 235 2.01 -8.61 -5.62
C GLU A 235 1.47 -7.70 -6.74
N ASP A 236 0.84 -8.28 -7.77
CA ASP A 236 0.34 -7.48 -8.88
C ASP A 236 -0.97 -6.76 -8.53
N ALA A 237 -1.28 -5.71 -9.32
CA ALA A 237 -2.48 -4.90 -9.12
C ALA A 237 -3.77 -5.74 -9.21
N LEU A 238 -4.66 -5.54 -8.23
CA LEU A 238 -5.97 -6.19 -8.11
C LEU A 238 -7.14 -5.19 -8.21
N GLY A 239 -6.86 -3.91 -8.32
CA GLY A 239 -7.85 -2.84 -8.39
C GLY A 239 -7.68 -1.95 -9.62
N HIS A 240 -8.75 -1.21 -9.94
CA HIS A 240 -8.82 -0.34 -11.11
C HIS A 240 -7.77 0.79 -11.11
N ARG A 241 -7.33 1.25 -9.95
CA ARG A 241 -6.35 2.36 -9.83
C ARG A 241 -4.93 1.98 -10.22
N GLY A 242 -4.63 0.70 -10.34
CA GLY A 242 -3.30 0.21 -10.73
C GLY A 242 -3.05 0.15 -12.22
N GLU A 243 -3.92 0.69 -13.05
CA GLU A 243 -3.86 0.84 -14.53
C GLU A 243 -3.09 -0.23 -15.33
N GLY A 244 -2.81 -1.37 -14.74
CA GLY A 244 -2.30 -2.51 -15.51
C GLY A 244 -3.45 -3.15 -16.28
N PRO A 245 -3.29 -3.45 -17.58
CA PRO A 245 -4.35 -4.07 -18.40
C PRO A 245 -4.81 -5.43 -17.86
N ASN A 246 -4.11 -5.99 -16.89
CA ASN A 246 -4.28 -7.35 -16.41
C ASN A 246 -4.96 -7.50 -15.03
N TRP A 247 -5.36 -6.41 -14.37
CA TRP A 247 -5.91 -6.51 -13.00
C TRP A 247 -7.13 -7.45 -12.89
N LYS A 248 -7.99 -7.50 -13.94
CA LYS A 248 -9.13 -8.45 -13.97
C LYS A 248 -8.69 -9.90 -14.03
N ASN A 249 -7.66 -10.19 -14.83
CA ASN A 249 -7.09 -11.53 -14.93
C ASN A 249 -6.42 -11.94 -13.61
N ASN A 250 -5.70 -11.01 -12.98
CA ASN A 250 -5.09 -11.20 -11.68
C ASN A 250 -6.14 -11.48 -10.61
N LEU A 251 -7.23 -10.70 -10.62
CA LEU A 251 -8.35 -10.91 -9.70
C LEU A 251 -9.00 -12.29 -9.88
N ASN A 252 -9.30 -12.68 -11.12
CA ASN A 252 -9.83 -14.00 -11.43
C ASN A 252 -8.91 -15.14 -10.97
N LEU A 253 -7.60 -14.93 -11.09
CA LEU A 253 -6.61 -15.91 -10.65
C LEU A 253 -6.64 -16.11 -9.13
N ILE A 254 -6.66 -15.04 -8.35
CA ILE A 254 -6.68 -15.17 -6.88
C ILE A 254 -8.04 -15.62 -6.34
N GLU A 255 -9.12 -15.35 -7.06
CA GLU A 255 -10.47 -15.78 -6.70
C GLU A 255 -10.72 -17.27 -6.96
N LYS A 256 -9.88 -17.89 -7.78
CA LYS A 256 -9.98 -19.33 -8.04
C LYS A 256 -9.80 -20.12 -6.74
N ASN A 257 -10.75 -21.01 -6.45
CA ASN A 257 -10.76 -21.86 -5.25
C ASN A 257 -10.70 -21.06 -3.93
N ASN A 258 -11.33 -19.89 -3.86
CA ASN A 258 -11.25 -18.97 -2.72
C ASN A 258 -11.76 -19.58 -1.40
N GLU A 259 -12.65 -20.54 -1.45
CA GLU A 259 -13.13 -21.29 -0.30
C GLU A 259 -12.03 -22.14 0.36
N MET A 260 -11.04 -22.58 -0.43
CA MET A 260 -9.91 -23.37 0.06
C MET A 260 -8.76 -22.53 0.62
N ILE A 261 -8.73 -21.24 0.32
CA ILE A 261 -7.70 -20.32 0.82
C ILE A 261 -8.16 -19.72 2.14
N ASP A 262 -7.34 -19.84 3.17
CA ASP A 262 -7.65 -19.33 4.52
C ASP A 262 -7.40 -17.83 4.64
N SER A 263 -6.34 -17.31 3.99
CA SER A 263 -6.01 -15.88 3.99
C SER A 263 -5.24 -15.47 2.74
N TYR A 264 -5.37 -14.20 2.40
CA TYR A 264 -4.68 -13.55 1.30
C TYR A 264 -3.85 -12.40 1.82
N PHE A 265 -2.63 -12.27 1.31
CA PHE A 265 -1.76 -11.14 1.53
C PHE A 265 -1.52 -10.45 0.19
N VAL A 266 -1.94 -9.20 0.08
CA VAL A 266 -1.99 -8.49 -1.21
C VAL A 266 -1.39 -7.09 -1.08
N THR A 267 -0.75 -6.62 -2.14
CA THR A 267 -0.15 -5.28 -2.20
C THR A 267 -1.15 -4.18 -2.57
N THR A 268 -2.29 -4.55 -3.13
CA THR A 268 -3.41 -3.62 -3.33
C THR A 268 -4.20 -3.51 -2.03
N HIS A 269 -4.55 -2.29 -1.60
CA HIS A 269 -5.32 -2.11 -0.37
C HIS A 269 -6.68 -2.84 -0.46
N PRO A 270 -7.07 -3.65 0.55
CA PRO A 270 -8.31 -4.45 0.50
C PRO A 270 -9.58 -3.68 0.19
N ASP A 271 -9.67 -2.41 0.58
CA ASP A 271 -10.83 -1.56 0.30
C ASP A 271 -10.95 -1.12 -1.17
N GLU A 272 -9.87 -1.25 -1.94
CA GLU A 272 -9.84 -0.95 -3.38
C GLU A 272 -10.18 -2.17 -4.24
N ILE A 273 -10.24 -3.37 -3.64
CA ILE A 273 -10.47 -4.62 -4.35
C ILE A 273 -11.96 -4.95 -4.37
N LYS A 274 -12.57 -4.91 -5.55
CA LYS A 274 -13.92 -5.40 -5.76
C LYS A 274 -13.90 -6.90 -6.05
N THR A 275 -14.09 -7.71 -5.04
CA THR A 275 -13.93 -9.17 -5.11
C THR A 275 -15.03 -9.90 -4.34
N ARG A 276 -15.25 -11.16 -4.70
CA ARG A 276 -16.07 -12.12 -3.94
C ARG A 276 -15.33 -12.76 -2.75
N ILE A 277 -14.03 -12.52 -2.61
CA ILE A 277 -13.28 -12.97 -1.44
C ILE A 277 -13.77 -12.21 -0.22
N LEU A 278 -14.03 -12.92 0.88
CA LEU A 278 -14.45 -12.32 2.13
C LEU A 278 -13.40 -11.32 2.65
N LYS A 279 -13.83 -10.12 3.04
CA LYS A 279 -12.93 -9.05 3.51
C LYS A 279 -12.04 -9.47 4.68
N ASN A 280 -12.53 -10.32 5.57
CA ASN A 280 -11.75 -10.84 6.71
C ASN A 280 -10.62 -11.80 6.31
N LYS A 281 -10.59 -12.29 5.07
CA LYS A 281 -9.49 -13.09 4.52
C LYS A 281 -8.43 -12.22 3.84
N LEU A 282 -8.71 -10.97 3.49
CA LEU A 282 -7.81 -10.08 2.78
C LEU A 282 -6.96 -9.27 3.76
N ASN A 283 -5.65 -9.34 3.60
CA ASN A 283 -4.68 -8.61 4.40
C ASN A 283 -3.78 -7.79 3.48
N TYR A 284 -3.58 -6.52 3.83
CA TYR A 284 -2.62 -5.67 3.15
C TYR A 284 -1.20 -6.04 3.58
N LEU A 285 -0.36 -6.39 2.63
CA LEU A 285 1.05 -6.68 2.84
C LEU A 285 1.86 -6.06 1.70
N PRO A 286 2.54 -4.95 1.92
CA PRO A 286 3.43 -4.35 0.93
C PRO A 286 4.61 -5.27 0.61
N ILE A 287 5.27 -5.00 -0.51
CA ILE A 287 6.46 -5.75 -0.92
C ILE A 287 7.53 -5.66 0.16
N PRO A 288 8.04 -6.79 0.67
CA PRO A 288 9.03 -6.79 1.74
C PRO A 288 10.41 -6.34 1.24
N VAL A 289 11.10 -5.60 2.11
CA VAL A 289 12.54 -5.30 1.98
C VAL A 289 13.30 -6.30 2.82
N ASP A 290 14.41 -6.82 2.30
CA ASP A 290 15.36 -7.63 3.08
C ASP A 290 16.51 -6.72 3.56
N GLU A 291 16.49 -6.38 4.84
CA GLU A 291 17.49 -5.51 5.46
C GLU A 291 18.94 -5.99 5.33
N ASN A 292 19.16 -7.28 5.07
CA ASN A 292 20.50 -7.82 4.85
C ASN A 292 20.99 -7.66 3.41
N ILE A 293 20.11 -7.28 2.48
CA ILE A 293 20.42 -7.09 1.06
C ILE A 293 20.27 -5.62 0.69
N GLU A 294 19.23 -4.97 1.19
CA GLU A 294 18.78 -3.64 0.75
C GLU A 294 19.10 -2.55 1.79
N ASN A 295 20.19 -2.73 2.54
CA ASN A 295 20.65 -1.79 3.58
C ASN A 295 22.01 -1.18 3.22
N LEU A 296 22.04 -0.35 2.19
CA LEU A 296 23.31 0.21 1.67
C LEU A 296 23.74 1.51 2.33
N LYS A 297 22.90 2.18 3.10
CA LYS A 297 23.21 3.44 3.81
C LYS A 297 24.03 4.44 2.97
N VAL A 298 23.61 4.64 1.71
CA VAL A 298 24.36 5.48 0.74
C VAL A 298 24.62 6.90 1.24
N PHE A 299 23.88 7.37 2.24
CA PHE A 299 24.09 8.67 2.87
C PHE A 299 25.42 8.74 3.65
N GLU A 300 26.01 7.60 4.02
CA GLU A 300 27.31 7.50 4.71
C GLU A 300 28.50 7.59 3.73
N TYR A 301 28.27 7.42 2.41
CA TYR A 301 29.34 7.49 1.42
C TYR A 301 29.73 8.94 1.11
N LYS A 302 31.00 9.26 1.28
CA LYS A 302 31.56 10.60 1.02
C LYS A 302 31.58 10.96 -0.47
N ASN A 303 31.84 9.98 -1.33
CA ASN A 303 31.94 10.18 -2.77
C ASN A 303 30.75 9.50 -3.48
N ARG A 304 29.85 10.30 -4.01
CA ARG A 304 28.77 9.81 -4.88
C ARG A 304 29.17 10.09 -6.31
N TYR A 305 29.26 9.04 -7.12
CA TYR A 305 29.61 9.17 -8.53
C TYR A 305 28.46 9.65 -9.40
N LYS A 306 27.22 9.57 -8.89
CA LYS A 306 25.98 9.95 -9.60
C LYS A 306 25.03 10.68 -8.66
N ASP A 307 24.45 11.75 -9.18
CA ASP A 307 23.47 12.54 -8.43
C ASP A 307 22.08 11.91 -8.50
N LEU A 308 21.72 11.37 -9.67
CA LEU A 308 20.42 10.77 -9.92
C LEU A 308 20.56 9.41 -10.60
N PHE A 309 19.88 8.41 -10.05
CA PHE A 309 19.71 7.10 -10.64
C PHE A 309 18.26 6.89 -11.08
N PHE A 310 18.07 6.46 -12.33
CA PHE A 310 16.77 6.10 -12.86
C PHE A 310 16.83 4.74 -13.54
N ALA A 311 16.06 3.78 -13.06
CA ALA A 311 15.89 2.47 -13.67
C ALA A 311 14.51 2.38 -14.31
N LEU A 312 14.46 2.10 -15.61
CA LEU A 312 13.20 1.90 -16.30
C LEU A 312 13.17 0.57 -17.05
N SER A 313 12.01 -0.04 -17.05
CA SER A 313 11.66 -1.12 -17.95
C SER A 313 10.60 -0.60 -18.90
N HIS A 314 10.82 -0.70 -20.22
CA HIS A 314 9.90 -0.19 -21.24
C HIS A 314 8.53 -0.88 -21.29
N GLY A 315 8.11 -1.54 -20.23
CA GLY A 315 6.83 -2.27 -20.21
C GLY A 315 6.75 -3.36 -21.28
N VAL A 316 7.89 -3.88 -21.66
CA VAL A 316 8.06 -4.81 -22.75
C VAL A 316 7.60 -6.19 -22.34
N ASN A 317 6.48 -6.64 -22.84
CA ASN A 317 6.16 -8.07 -22.80
C ASN A 317 7.12 -8.81 -23.74
N TYR A 318 8.04 -9.58 -23.17
CA TYR A 318 9.00 -10.45 -23.89
C TYR A 318 9.97 -9.72 -24.84
N GLY A 319 10.49 -8.57 -24.45
CA GLY A 319 11.53 -7.90 -25.23
C GLY A 319 11.03 -7.14 -26.47
N LYS A 320 9.71 -6.94 -26.64
CA LYS A 320 9.16 -6.20 -27.79
C LYS A 320 8.26 -5.06 -27.34
N LEU A 321 8.64 -3.83 -27.62
CA LEU A 321 7.73 -2.69 -27.58
C LEU A 321 6.58 -2.96 -28.56
N LYS A 322 5.34 -2.80 -28.13
CA LYS A 322 4.23 -2.75 -29.07
C LYS A 322 4.43 -1.51 -29.95
N ALA A 323 4.56 -1.73 -31.25
CA ALA A 323 4.72 -0.66 -32.23
C ALA A 323 3.69 0.45 -31.99
N GLY A 324 4.15 1.70 -31.90
CA GLY A 324 3.31 2.88 -31.72
C GLY A 324 2.98 3.29 -30.28
N LYS A 325 3.45 2.60 -29.25
CA LYS A 325 3.34 3.07 -27.85
C LYS A 325 4.56 3.91 -27.48
N LYS A 326 4.35 5.20 -27.21
CA LYS A 326 5.34 6.04 -26.53
C LYS A 326 5.36 5.68 -25.04
N ASP A 327 6.54 5.53 -24.48
CA ASP A 327 6.73 5.38 -23.04
C ASP A 327 6.81 6.79 -22.42
N GLU A 328 5.80 7.17 -21.64
CA GLU A 328 5.77 8.47 -20.95
C GLU A 328 6.97 8.69 -20.02
N ARG A 329 7.60 7.60 -19.53
CA ARG A 329 8.81 7.68 -18.71
C ARG A 329 10.04 8.14 -19.48
N GLU A 330 10.12 7.78 -20.76
CA GLU A 330 11.19 8.25 -21.65
C GLU A 330 11.06 9.74 -21.91
N SER A 331 9.86 10.23 -22.19
CA SER A 331 9.59 11.67 -22.30
C SER A 331 9.95 12.41 -21.03
N PHE A 332 9.52 11.89 -19.86
CA PHE A 332 9.86 12.47 -18.56
C PHE A 332 11.37 12.57 -18.32
N ILE A 333 12.15 11.54 -18.69
CA ILE A 333 13.60 11.55 -18.52
C ILE A 333 14.24 12.60 -19.43
N ASN A 334 13.80 12.69 -20.68
CA ASN A 334 14.30 13.70 -21.62
C ASN A 334 14.00 15.11 -21.11
N ASP A 335 12.80 15.36 -20.63
CA ASP A 335 12.44 16.65 -20.02
C ASP A 335 13.31 16.96 -18.79
N LEU A 336 13.55 15.97 -17.94
CA LEU A 336 14.40 16.12 -16.75
C LEU A 336 15.85 16.47 -17.13
N ILE A 337 16.43 15.81 -18.13
CA ILE A 337 17.78 16.09 -18.61
C ILE A 337 17.86 17.50 -19.21
N ASN A 338 16.84 17.92 -19.95
CA ASN A 338 16.78 19.26 -20.53
C ASN A 338 16.67 20.36 -19.46
N ILE A 339 15.91 20.13 -18.40
CA ILE A 339 15.73 21.10 -17.30
C ILE A 339 17.00 21.17 -16.41
N PHE A 340 17.66 20.04 -16.19
CA PHE A 340 18.83 19.94 -15.30
C PHE A 340 20.07 19.35 -16.00
N PRO A 341 20.64 20.01 -17.01
CA PRO A 341 21.71 19.44 -17.85
C PRO A 341 23.00 19.17 -17.09
N ASN A 342 23.22 19.81 -15.94
CA ASN A 342 24.45 19.68 -15.14
C ASN A 342 24.40 18.57 -14.10
N ILE A 343 23.31 17.83 -13.97
CA ILE A 343 23.19 16.71 -13.05
C ILE A 343 23.87 15.46 -13.65
N ASN A 344 24.59 14.74 -12.83
CA ASN A 344 25.22 13.49 -13.26
C ASN A 344 24.25 12.31 -13.14
N TYR A 345 23.64 11.95 -14.28
CA TYR A 345 22.64 10.87 -14.36
C TYR A 345 23.25 9.48 -14.47
N ASN A 346 22.57 8.49 -13.92
CA ASN A 346 22.75 7.09 -14.24
C ASN A 346 21.38 6.50 -14.64
N ILE A 347 21.16 6.34 -15.93
CA ILE A 347 19.91 5.85 -16.48
C ILE A 347 20.15 4.44 -16.99
N LEU A 348 19.45 3.46 -16.39
CA LEU A 348 19.48 2.07 -16.80
C LEU A 348 18.11 1.67 -17.33
N GLY A 349 18.09 1.13 -18.53
CA GLY A 349 16.86 0.66 -19.16
C GLY A 349 17.14 -0.49 -20.11
N VAL A 350 16.10 -1.22 -20.46
CA VAL A 350 16.14 -2.13 -21.63
C VAL A 350 15.85 -1.27 -22.85
N ALA A 351 16.90 -0.86 -23.55
CA ALA A 351 16.75 -0.23 -24.87
C ALA A 351 16.30 -1.30 -25.88
N ASN A 352 15.40 -0.93 -26.79
CA ASN A 352 15.26 -1.69 -28.02
C ASN A 352 16.41 -1.28 -28.94
N GLU A 353 17.22 -2.24 -29.32
CA GLU A 353 18.09 -2.12 -30.49
C GLU A 353 17.26 -2.05 -31.77
#